data_400b80551427794045a22351b2d4ea4a
#
_entry.id   400b80551427794045a22351b2d4ea4a
#
_cell.length_a   1.000
_cell.length_b   1.000
_cell.length_c   1.000
_cell.angle_alpha   90.00
_cell.angle_beta   90.00
_cell.angle_gamma   90.00
#
_symmetry.space_group_name_H-M   'P 1'
#
loop_
_entity.id
_entity.type
_entity.pdbx_description
1 polymer ?
#
loop_
_entity_poly.entity_id
_entity_poly.type
_entity_poly.pdbx_seq_one_letter_code
_entity_poly.pdbx_strand_id
1 'polypeptide(L)'
;MFVERNPDPVISTNWDGSVVYFNPATEHLLAACDLDVHEVASLLPTDLSTKLSVLQKTRSHDDYWEFEYRHRHISCSLTVLYDLRLCHLHLNDITESRKAADQLNFLAYHDSWTMLPNRYRLDKDIDQLIHNEDTQAIFTLGLLSIDRFQLVAASNGNDIRDDLIAAASERLKQLLSAGTTQGTLYRLDGSHFGLLLQGINNEQSLQPLVDSIKAAFEEPFDIRDLRFYLSLSMGFGYYPEHGEGSAELNQNAEAALARVIDSGGNQSLVYHNNMSQREQAWVAMEGALRQAFVHNQFQLYYQPQMDVTGRQLIGMEALIRWQQPDGTFIPPAEFIPVAEQTGLIVKMGEWILRVACEQAYDWYQSGLRDFVIAINISARQFQHPQFLDTVSTIIRESEIDPAYIELEITESTIMNNIEHCIEVLEQLKALGVALAVDDFGTGYSSLSYLKRFPIDKLKIDQSFVRNLDTDKSDLAIVRAIIDLAHNLDLAVIAEGVETEQQRAMLEANQCEQVQ
;
A
#
# COMPACT_ATOMS: atom_id res chain seq x y z
N MET A 1 -62.71 10.86 28.64
CA MET A 1 -62.71 11.32 27.23
C MET A 1 -61.33 11.60 26.65
N PHE A 2 -60.37 12.20 27.38
CA PHE A 2 -59.02 12.46 26.85
C PHE A 2 -58.15 11.18 26.80
N VAL A 3 -58.17 10.35 27.83
CA VAL A 3 -57.43 9.10 27.94
C VAL A 3 -57.94 8.04 26.96
N GLU A 4 -59.25 7.99 26.72
CA GLU A 4 -59.95 6.99 25.92
C GLU A 4 -59.66 7.11 24.42
N ARG A 5 -59.31 8.32 23.92
CA ARG A 5 -59.00 8.61 22.53
C ARG A 5 -57.48 8.77 22.25
N ASN A 6 -56.65 8.55 23.27
CA ASN A 6 -55.21 8.60 23.09
C ASN A 6 -54.78 7.43 22.20
N PRO A 7 -54.04 7.63 21.12
CA PRO A 7 -53.52 6.55 20.29
C PRO A 7 -52.46 5.70 21.00
N ASP A 8 -51.82 6.27 22.01
CA ASP A 8 -50.82 5.56 22.78
C ASP A 8 -51.42 4.80 23.98
N PRO A 9 -50.88 3.66 24.40
CA PRO A 9 -51.28 2.93 25.58
C PRO A 9 -51.21 3.78 26.83
N VAL A 10 -52.30 3.88 27.55
CA VAL A 10 -52.40 4.62 28.82
C VAL A 10 -53.05 3.76 29.89
N ILE A 11 -52.36 3.60 31.00
CA ILE A 11 -52.87 2.93 32.22
C ILE A 11 -53.01 3.96 33.32
N SER A 12 -54.15 4.03 33.95
CA SER A 12 -54.40 4.86 35.11
C SER A 12 -54.39 4.03 36.39
N THR A 13 -53.62 4.47 37.38
CA THR A 13 -53.51 3.77 38.65
C THR A 13 -53.86 4.69 39.82
N ASN A 14 -54.25 4.07 40.92
CA ASN A 14 -54.29 4.76 42.21
C ASN A 14 -52.84 4.96 42.73
N TRP A 15 -52.74 5.69 43.84
CA TRP A 15 -51.45 5.91 44.53
C TRP A 15 -50.81 4.65 45.14
N ASP A 16 -51.55 3.56 45.29
CA ASP A 16 -51.06 2.24 45.71
C ASP A 16 -50.57 1.38 44.54
N GLY A 17 -50.69 1.92 43.30
CA GLY A 17 -50.32 1.20 42.07
C GLY A 17 -51.43 0.29 41.53
N SER A 18 -52.62 0.24 42.15
CA SER A 18 -53.74 -0.55 41.62
C SER A 18 -54.31 0.09 40.37
N VAL A 19 -54.54 -0.71 39.32
CA VAL A 19 -55.08 -0.27 38.04
C VAL A 19 -56.55 0.13 38.20
N VAL A 20 -56.88 1.33 37.77
CA VAL A 20 -58.24 1.88 37.78
C VAL A 20 -58.88 1.86 36.38
N TYR A 21 -58.09 2.16 35.38
CA TYR A 21 -58.56 2.26 34.01
C TYR A 21 -57.38 2.07 33.03
N PHE A 22 -57.65 1.57 31.86
CA PHE A 22 -56.73 1.60 30.69
C PHE A 22 -57.51 1.82 29.41
N ASN A 23 -56.82 2.38 28.38
CA ASN A 23 -57.46 2.69 27.11
C ASN A 23 -57.33 1.49 26.11
N PRO A 24 -58.08 1.50 24.98
CA PRO A 24 -58.05 0.44 24.00
C PRO A 24 -56.63 0.20 23.38
N ALA A 25 -55.79 1.24 23.30
CA ALA A 25 -54.42 1.07 22.81
C ALA A 25 -53.59 0.18 23.76
N THR A 26 -53.89 0.16 25.06
CA THR A 26 -53.26 -0.75 26.03
C THR A 26 -53.57 -2.22 25.73
N GLU A 27 -54.79 -2.53 25.24
CA GLU A 27 -55.16 -3.90 24.87
C GLU A 27 -54.31 -4.43 23.72
N HIS A 28 -53.98 -3.55 22.74
CA HIS A 28 -53.07 -3.89 21.67
C HIS A 28 -51.64 -4.17 22.17
N LEU A 29 -51.16 -3.38 23.13
CA LEU A 29 -49.86 -3.62 23.75
C LEU A 29 -49.83 -4.92 24.56
N LEU A 30 -50.90 -5.21 25.31
CA LEU A 30 -51.05 -6.48 26.06
C LEU A 30 -51.00 -7.66 25.10
N ALA A 31 -51.78 -7.64 24.03
CA ALA A 31 -51.78 -8.68 23.01
C ALA A 31 -50.36 -8.84 22.37
N ALA A 32 -49.67 -7.74 22.15
CA ALA A 32 -48.29 -7.75 21.62
C ALA A 32 -47.27 -8.33 22.61
N CYS A 33 -47.60 -8.33 23.92
CA CYS A 33 -46.79 -8.93 25.00
C CYS A 33 -47.29 -10.34 25.42
N ASP A 34 -48.19 -10.95 24.63
CA ASP A 34 -48.85 -12.24 24.98
C ASP A 34 -49.49 -12.24 26.36
N LEU A 35 -50.19 -11.15 26.71
CA LEU A 35 -50.92 -10.98 27.96
C LEU A 35 -52.43 -10.87 27.70
N ASP A 36 -53.23 -11.45 28.62
CA ASP A 36 -54.65 -11.21 28.67
C ASP A 36 -54.97 -9.84 29.29
N VAL A 37 -56.16 -9.30 28.96
CA VAL A 37 -56.64 -8.03 29.50
C VAL A 37 -56.67 -8.02 31.01
N HIS A 38 -56.89 -9.17 31.65
CA HIS A 38 -56.88 -9.31 33.11
C HIS A 38 -55.48 -9.23 33.72
N GLU A 39 -54.42 -9.33 32.90
CA GLU A 39 -53.02 -9.30 33.34
C GLU A 39 -52.39 -7.90 33.16
N VAL A 40 -53.18 -6.86 32.91
CA VAL A 40 -52.68 -5.48 32.69
C VAL A 40 -51.71 -5.00 33.79
N ALA A 41 -51.92 -5.43 35.02
CA ALA A 41 -51.02 -5.09 36.12
C ALA A 41 -49.60 -5.64 35.96
N SER A 42 -49.43 -6.70 35.17
CA SER A 42 -48.11 -7.31 34.86
C SER A 42 -47.26 -6.43 33.94
N LEU A 43 -47.85 -5.50 33.21
CA LEU A 43 -47.14 -4.48 32.43
C LEU A 43 -46.60 -3.33 33.27
N LEU A 44 -47.00 -3.21 34.52
CA LEU A 44 -46.53 -2.15 35.39
C LEU A 44 -45.12 -2.49 35.90
N PRO A 45 -44.23 -1.49 35.97
CA PRO A 45 -42.90 -1.69 36.58
C PRO A 45 -42.96 -2.20 37.99
N THR A 46 -42.11 -3.12 38.36
CA THR A 46 -42.07 -3.77 39.69
C THR A 46 -41.77 -2.80 40.81
N ASP A 47 -41.15 -1.67 40.53
CA ASP A 47 -40.79 -0.61 41.49
C ASP A 47 -41.79 0.57 41.48
N LEU A 48 -42.90 0.45 40.77
CA LEU A 48 -43.92 1.51 40.63
C LEU A 48 -44.39 2.06 41.96
N SER A 49 -44.75 1.20 42.93
CA SER A 49 -45.22 1.63 44.24
C SER A 49 -44.19 2.45 45.01
N THR A 50 -42.93 2.09 44.89
CA THR A 50 -41.81 2.82 45.51
C THR A 50 -41.66 4.20 44.86
N LYS A 51 -41.70 4.28 43.53
CA LYS A 51 -41.64 5.53 42.78
C LYS A 51 -42.81 6.45 43.11
N LEU A 52 -44.03 5.93 43.13
CA LEU A 52 -45.20 6.72 43.53
C LEU A 52 -45.07 7.32 44.93
N SER A 53 -44.52 6.56 45.89
CA SER A 53 -44.23 7.04 47.23
C SER A 53 -43.23 8.18 47.30
N VAL A 54 -42.22 8.15 46.43
CA VAL A 54 -41.21 9.23 46.28
C VAL A 54 -41.85 10.47 45.67
N LEU A 55 -42.57 10.31 44.56
CA LEU A 55 -43.25 11.41 43.88
C LEU A 55 -44.26 12.12 44.77
N GLN A 56 -44.97 11.37 45.63
CA GLN A 56 -45.89 11.91 46.61
C GLN A 56 -45.18 12.79 47.65
N LYS A 57 -43.99 12.39 48.10
CA LYS A 57 -43.19 13.13 49.07
C LYS A 57 -42.54 14.36 48.48
N THR A 58 -42.05 14.29 47.23
CA THR A 58 -41.34 15.37 46.53
C THR A 58 -42.28 16.34 45.84
N ARG A 59 -43.57 16.02 45.69
CA ARG A 59 -44.55 16.74 44.87
C ARG A 59 -44.13 16.95 43.44
N SER A 60 -43.34 16.02 42.86
CA SER A 60 -43.02 15.99 41.46
C SER A 60 -44.22 15.49 40.65
N HIS A 61 -44.36 15.98 39.40
CA HIS A 61 -45.51 15.65 38.56
C HIS A 61 -45.21 14.54 37.57
N ASP A 62 -43.96 14.36 37.17
CA ASP A 62 -43.60 13.48 36.11
C ASP A 62 -42.37 12.64 36.46
N ASP A 63 -42.30 11.42 35.95
CA ASP A 63 -41.16 10.52 35.99
C ASP A 63 -41.10 9.73 34.67
N TYR A 64 -39.92 9.22 34.34
CA TYR A 64 -39.71 8.46 33.12
C TYR A 64 -38.76 7.31 33.38
N TRP A 65 -39.03 6.14 32.81
CA TRP A 65 -38.12 5.00 32.80
C TRP A 65 -38.39 4.08 31.62
N GLU A 66 -37.42 3.20 31.33
CA GLU A 66 -37.50 2.11 30.37
C GLU A 66 -37.34 0.79 31.12
N PHE A 67 -38.05 -0.23 30.65
CA PHE A 67 -37.93 -1.58 31.18
C PHE A 67 -38.17 -2.61 30.06
N GLU A 68 -37.61 -3.80 30.27
CA GLU A 68 -37.85 -4.93 29.38
C GLU A 68 -38.95 -5.81 30.00
N TYR A 69 -39.97 -6.11 29.19
CA TYR A 69 -40.99 -7.08 29.51
C TYR A 69 -41.03 -8.17 28.43
N ARG A 70 -40.72 -9.42 28.82
CA ARG A 70 -40.50 -10.54 27.90
C ARG A 70 -39.47 -10.16 26.83
N HIS A 71 -39.80 -9.95 25.59
CA HIS A 71 -38.88 -9.59 24.51
C HIS A 71 -39.13 -8.19 23.94
N ARG A 72 -39.83 -7.34 24.73
CA ARG A 72 -40.16 -5.97 24.33
C ARG A 72 -39.55 -4.97 25.24
N HIS A 73 -39.03 -3.91 24.68
CA HIS A 73 -38.56 -2.74 25.39
C HIS A 73 -39.72 -1.73 25.46
N ILE A 74 -40.12 -1.38 26.65
CA ILE A 74 -41.23 -0.46 26.89
C ILE A 74 -40.70 0.77 27.61
N SER A 75 -40.95 1.95 27.03
CA SER A 75 -40.79 3.21 27.75
C SER A 75 -42.08 3.57 28.47
N CYS A 76 -41.95 4.11 29.66
CA CYS A 76 -43.06 4.53 30.49
C CYS A 76 -42.84 5.95 30.99
N SER A 77 -43.74 6.84 30.67
CA SER A 77 -43.81 8.15 31.30
C SER A 77 -45.00 8.22 32.25
N LEU A 78 -44.73 8.62 33.47
CA LEU A 78 -45.73 8.74 34.52
C LEU A 78 -46.08 10.22 34.72
N THR A 79 -47.36 10.54 34.72
CA THR A 79 -47.89 11.87 35.09
C THR A 79 -48.83 11.76 36.26
N VAL A 80 -48.61 12.55 37.29
CA VAL A 80 -49.38 12.53 38.56
C VAL A 80 -50.47 13.61 38.50
N LEU A 81 -51.72 13.19 38.73
CA LEU A 81 -52.90 14.08 38.80
C LEU A 81 -53.32 14.19 40.29
N TYR A 82 -52.73 15.14 41.01
CA TYR A 82 -52.96 15.31 42.45
C TYR A 82 -54.43 15.56 42.81
N ASP A 83 -55.13 16.35 41.99
CA ASP A 83 -56.55 16.69 42.26
C ASP A 83 -57.48 15.48 42.14
N LEU A 84 -57.14 14.54 41.30
CA LEU A 84 -57.91 13.32 41.04
C LEU A 84 -57.41 12.11 41.84
N ARG A 85 -56.27 12.26 42.49
CA ARG A 85 -55.54 11.17 43.17
C ARG A 85 -55.24 9.99 42.24
N LEU A 86 -54.96 10.27 40.96
CA LEU A 86 -54.65 9.30 39.94
C LEU A 86 -53.24 9.55 39.36
N CYS A 87 -52.67 8.46 38.85
CA CYS A 87 -51.43 8.51 38.11
C CYS A 87 -51.68 7.93 36.70
N HIS A 88 -51.25 8.62 35.65
CA HIS A 88 -51.32 8.14 34.30
C HIS A 88 -49.95 7.68 33.87
N LEU A 89 -49.88 6.41 33.44
CA LEU A 89 -48.70 5.82 32.84
C LEU A 89 -48.91 5.73 31.32
N HIS A 90 -48.14 6.47 30.56
CA HIS A 90 -48.10 6.40 29.10
C HIS A 90 -47.02 5.41 28.73
N LEU A 91 -47.40 4.30 28.10
CA LEU A 91 -46.51 3.23 27.68
C LEU A 91 -46.28 3.34 26.20
N ASN A 92 -45.04 3.11 25.78
CA ASN A 92 -44.72 3.04 24.37
C ASN A 92 -43.77 1.85 24.12
N ASP A 93 -44.11 1.02 23.14
CA ASP A 93 -43.25 -0.06 22.71
C ASP A 93 -42.14 0.52 21.81
N ILE A 94 -40.93 0.58 22.38
CA ILE A 94 -39.76 1.12 21.70
C ILE A 94 -38.85 0.02 21.15
N THR A 95 -39.33 -1.23 21.08
CA THR A 95 -38.53 -2.40 20.68
C THR A 95 -37.89 -2.21 19.32
N GLU A 96 -38.68 -1.83 18.31
CA GLU A 96 -38.15 -1.63 16.95
C GLU A 96 -37.22 -0.41 16.87
N SER A 97 -37.55 0.67 17.57
CA SER A 97 -36.69 1.86 17.65
C SER A 97 -35.37 1.54 18.34
N ARG A 98 -35.41 0.73 19.41
CA ARG A 98 -34.22 0.31 20.13
C ARG A 98 -33.34 -0.60 19.28
N LYS A 99 -33.93 -1.61 18.62
CA LYS A 99 -33.23 -2.48 17.69
C LYS A 99 -32.58 -1.70 16.55
N ALA A 100 -33.31 -0.75 15.97
CA ALA A 100 -32.78 0.11 14.92
C ALA A 100 -31.62 0.99 15.43
N ALA A 101 -31.74 1.54 16.64
CA ALA A 101 -30.67 2.32 17.27
C ALA A 101 -29.44 1.46 17.57
N ASP A 102 -29.63 0.25 18.08
CA ASP A 102 -28.55 -0.69 18.35
C ASP A 102 -27.88 -1.16 17.05
N GLN A 103 -28.66 -1.39 16.00
CA GLN A 103 -28.14 -1.73 14.68
C GLN A 103 -27.36 -0.56 14.05
N LEU A 104 -27.86 0.66 14.14
CA LEU A 104 -27.15 1.87 13.69
C LEU A 104 -25.86 2.07 14.48
N ASN A 105 -25.91 1.87 15.79
CA ASN A 105 -24.72 1.97 16.64
C ASN A 105 -23.71 0.87 16.28
N PHE A 106 -24.17 -0.35 16.04
CA PHE A 106 -23.30 -1.44 15.59
C PHE A 106 -22.62 -1.08 14.26
N LEU A 107 -23.39 -0.64 13.25
CA LEU A 107 -22.86 -0.24 11.93
C LEU A 107 -21.94 0.98 12.00
N ALA A 108 -22.11 1.86 12.96
CA ALA A 108 -21.20 2.99 13.16
C ALA A 108 -19.78 2.54 13.59
N TYR A 109 -19.64 1.39 14.24
CA TYR A 109 -18.38 0.91 14.81
C TYR A 109 -17.86 -0.39 14.19
N HIS A 110 -18.64 -1.07 13.34
CA HIS A 110 -18.27 -2.35 12.75
C HIS A 110 -18.45 -2.34 11.25
N ASP A 111 -17.64 -3.14 10.58
CA ASP A 111 -17.81 -3.47 9.16
C ASP A 111 -18.96 -4.47 8.99
N SER A 112 -19.90 -4.15 8.11
CA SER A 112 -21.13 -4.93 7.92
C SER A 112 -20.90 -6.31 7.31
N TRP A 113 -19.77 -6.53 6.65
CA TRP A 113 -19.46 -7.79 5.96
C TRP A 113 -18.66 -8.75 6.84
N THR A 114 -17.59 -8.27 7.42
CA THR A 114 -16.69 -9.08 8.26
C THR A 114 -17.08 -9.11 9.73
N MET A 115 -17.98 -8.23 10.14
CA MET A 115 -18.39 -8.00 11.53
C MET A 115 -17.21 -7.59 12.46
N LEU A 116 -16.06 -7.24 11.88
CA LEU A 116 -14.91 -6.69 12.60
C LEU A 116 -15.18 -5.23 12.98
N PRO A 117 -14.59 -4.73 14.07
CA PRO A 117 -14.55 -3.30 14.33
C PRO A 117 -13.97 -2.54 13.12
N ASN A 118 -14.56 -1.40 12.81
CA ASN A 118 -14.16 -0.59 11.66
C ASN A 118 -13.06 0.43 12.01
N ARG A 119 -12.65 1.27 11.03
CA ARG A 119 -11.64 2.32 11.22
C ARG A 119 -12.00 3.30 12.35
N TYR A 120 -13.26 3.73 12.40
CA TYR A 120 -13.69 4.66 13.42
C TYR A 120 -13.54 4.07 14.84
N ARG A 121 -13.80 2.79 14.98
CA ARG A 121 -13.58 2.09 16.24
C ARG A 121 -12.10 1.96 16.60
N LEU A 122 -11.23 1.69 15.61
CA LEU A 122 -9.77 1.66 15.81
C LEU A 122 -9.25 2.99 16.36
N ASP A 123 -9.61 4.11 15.72
CA ASP A 123 -9.16 5.44 16.14
C ASP A 123 -9.61 5.73 17.58
N LYS A 124 -10.86 5.39 17.92
CA LYS A 124 -11.40 5.57 19.26
C LYS A 124 -10.71 4.69 20.31
N ASP A 125 -10.40 3.44 19.98
CA ASP A 125 -9.72 2.52 20.90
C ASP A 125 -8.26 2.96 21.12
N ILE A 126 -7.57 3.47 20.09
CA ILE A 126 -6.25 4.10 20.24
C ILE A 126 -6.33 5.30 21.17
N ASP A 127 -7.27 6.23 20.95
CA ASP A 127 -7.43 7.41 21.78
C ASP A 127 -7.76 7.05 23.24
N GLN A 128 -8.58 6.01 23.47
CA GLN A 128 -8.86 5.50 24.81
C GLN A 128 -7.62 4.93 25.51
N LEU A 129 -6.75 4.22 24.77
CA LEU A 129 -5.50 3.71 25.33
C LEU A 129 -4.53 4.83 25.66
N ILE A 130 -4.43 5.87 24.82
CA ILE A 130 -3.56 7.02 25.05
C ILE A 130 -3.99 7.85 26.26
N HIS A 131 -5.31 8.05 26.44
CA HIS A 131 -5.86 8.89 27.52
C HIS A 131 -6.12 8.14 28.84
N ASN A 132 -5.77 6.86 28.93
CA ASN A 132 -5.92 6.09 30.16
C ASN A 132 -4.81 6.43 31.15
N GLU A 133 -5.11 7.27 32.14
CA GLU A 133 -4.17 7.77 33.15
C GLU A 133 -3.58 6.68 34.06
N ASP A 134 -4.21 5.52 34.15
CA ASP A 134 -3.81 4.45 35.08
C ASP A 134 -2.66 3.56 34.55
N THR A 135 -2.30 3.65 33.27
CA THR A 135 -1.24 2.83 32.67
C THR A 135 -0.40 3.63 31.69
N GLN A 136 0.91 3.52 31.78
CA GLN A 136 1.81 3.97 30.71
C GLN A 136 1.51 3.09 29.48
N ALA A 137 0.66 3.59 28.58
CA ALA A 137 0.19 2.81 27.44
C ALA A 137 1.36 2.44 26.52
N ILE A 138 1.58 1.14 26.36
CA ILE A 138 2.54 0.57 25.42
C ILE A 138 1.75 -0.34 24.48
N PHE A 139 1.72 -0.02 23.21
CA PHE A 139 1.03 -0.82 22.20
C PHE A 139 1.64 -0.62 20.82
N THR A 140 1.33 -1.54 19.92
CA THR A 140 1.71 -1.49 18.50
C THR A 140 0.47 -1.36 17.65
N LEU A 141 0.49 -0.43 16.72
CA LEU A 141 -0.44 -0.37 15.61
C LEU A 141 0.18 -1.05 14.40
N GLY A 142 -0.48 -2.07 13.88
CA GLY A 142 -0.16 -2.71 12.61
C GLY A 142 -1.20 -2.38 11.55
N LEU A 143 -0.76 -2.02 10.36
CA LEU A 143 -1.60 -1.89 9.17
C LEU A 143 -1.20 -2.96 8.18
N LEU A 144 -2.18 -3.73 7.72
CA LEU A 144 -1.98 -4.87 6.84
C LEU A 144 -2.73 -4.66 5.54
N SER A 145 -2.14 -5.03 4.41
CA SER A 145 -2.78 -4.98 3.09
C SER A 145 -2.60 -6.32 2.37
N ILE A 146 -3.67 -6.85 1.78
CA ILE A 146 -3.58 -8.01 0.90
C ILE A 146 -2.96 -7.57 -0.43
N ASP A 147 -1.83 -8.17 -0.79
CA ASP A 147 -1.08 -7.83 -2.00
C ASP A 147 -1.86 -8.19 -3.27
N ARG A 148 -1.77 -7.31 -4.27
CA ARG A 148 -2.40 -7.48 -5.59
C ARG A 148 -3.91 -7.78 -5.57
N PHE A 149 -4.58 -7.48 -4.46
CA PHE A 149 -6.00 -7.79 -4.26
C PHE A 149 -6.91 -7.19 -5.33
N GLN A 150 -6.60 -5.99 -5.81
CA GLN A 150 -7.39 -5.34 -6.89
C GLN A 150 -7.36 -6.15 -8.19
N LEU A 151 -6.25 -6.80 -8.53
CA LEU A 151 -6.14 -7.65 -9.72
C LEU A 151 -7.01 -8.90 -9.58
N VAL A 152 -7.00 -9.53 -8.39
CA VAL A 152 -7.83 -10.70 -8.09
C VAL A 152 -9.31 -10.33 -8.14
N ALA A 153 -9.69 -9.19 -7.56
CA ALA A 153 -11.06 -8.69 -7.55
C ALA A 153 -11.57 -8.33 -8.95
N ALA A 154 -10.74 -7.66 -9.77
CA ALA A 154 -11.10 -7.27 -11.13
C ALA A 154 -11.32 -8.48 -12.06
N SER A 155 -10.55 -9.56 -11.85
CA SER A 155 -10.60 -10.77 -12.68
C SER A 155 -11.76 -11.71 -12.33
N ASN A 156 -12.26 -11.69 -11.08
CA ASN A 156 -13.18 -12.73 -10.57
C ASN A 156 -14.54 -12.20 -10.08
N GLY A 157 -14.73 -10.88 -10.06
CA GLY A 157 -16.00 -10.25 -9.65
C GLY A 157 -16.13 -9.97 -8.16
N ASN A 158 -17.16 -9.19 -7.80
CA ASN A 158 -17.35 -8.67 -6.44
C ASN A 158 -17.63 -9.76 -5.40
N ASP A 159 -18.36 -10.82 -5.77
CA ASP A 159 -18.73 -11.89 -4.84
C ASP A 159 -17.50 -12.66 -4.33
N ILE A 160 -16.55 -12.96 -5.23
CA ILE A 160 -15.29 -13.64 -4.85
C ILE A 160 -14.40 -12.72 -4.04
N ARG A 161 -14.37 -11.43 -4.37
CA ARG A 161 -13.68 -10.41 -3.58
C ARG A 161 -14.14 -10.42 -2.12
N ASP A 162 -15.46 -10.42 -1.91
CA ASP A 162 -16.06 -10.33 -0.59
C ASP A 162 -15.86 -11.63 0.21
N ASP A 163 -15.98 -12.79 -0.44
CA ASP A 163 -15.68 -14.09 0.14
C ASP A 163 -14.19 -14.20 0.57
N LEU A 164 -13.24 -13.69 -0.24
CA LEU A 164 -11.81 -13.66 0.08
C LEU A 164 -11.52 -12.78 1.30
N ILE A 165 -12.12 -11.60 1.39
CA ILE A 165 -11.99 -10.71 2.54
C ILE A 165 -12.51 -11.38 3.81
N ALA A 166 -13.66 -12.05 3.74
CA ALA A 166 -14.23 -12.78 4.86
C ALA A 166 -13.29 -13.91 5.33
N ALA A 167 -12.78 -14.71 4.38
CA ALA A 167 -11.84 -15.80 4.68
C ALA A 167 -10.52 -15.29 5.27
N ALA A 168 -9.96 -14.20 4.74
CA ALA A 168 -8.75 -13.56 5.28
C ALA A 168 -8.99 -13.04 6.70
N SER A 169 -10.15 -12.40 6.94
CA SER A 169 -10.55 -11.92 8.25
C SER A 169 -10.63 -13.04 9.28
N GLU A 170 -11.25 -14.15 8.90
CA GLU A 170 -11.41 -15.29 9.80
C GLU A 170 -10.06 -15.95 10.12
N ARG A 171 -9.18 -16.09 9.12
CA ARG A 171 -7.82 -16.63 9.31
C ARG A 171 -7.00 -15.75 10.26
N LEU A 172 -7.06 -14.43 10.11
CA LEU A 172 -6.38 -13.49 11.02
C LEU A 172 -6.97 -13.54 12.44
N LYS A 173 -8.31 -13.64 12.60
CA LYS A 173 -8.96 -13.80 13.91
C LYS A 173 -8.49 -15.06 14.63
N GLN A 174 -8.42 -16.18 13.92
CA GLN A 174 -8.00 -17.46 14.48
C GLN A 174 -6.56 -17.39 15.00
N LEU A 175 -5.65 -16.76 14.25
CA LEU A 175 -4.27 -16.55 14.66
C LEU A 175 -4.15 -15.73 15.95
N LEU A 176 -4.89 -14.64 16.04
CA LEU A 176 -4.90 -13.79 17.24
C LEU A 176 -5.51 -14.49 18.46
N SER A 177 -6.52 -15.34 18.23
CA SER A 177 -7.19 -16.08 19.31
C SER A 177 -6.36 -17.25 19.82
N ALA A 178 -5.52 -17.85 18.98
CA ALA A 178 -4.64 -18.98 19.33
C ALA A 178 -3.32 -18.53 19.99
N GLY A 179 -2.93 -17.26 19.78
CA GLY A 179 -1.68 -16.70 20.30
C GLY A 179 -1.78 -16.23 21.75
N THR A 180 -0.63 -15.99 22.37
CA THR A 180 -0.52 -15.39 23.72
C THR A 180 -0.63 -13.86 23.69
N THR A 181 -0.67 -13.26 22.51
CA THR A 181 -0.67 -11.81 22.29
C THR A 181 -2.10 -11.28 22.34
N GLN A 182 -2.39 -10.37 23.28
CA GLN A 182 -3.65 -9.64 23.27
C GLN A 182 -3.68 -8.63 22.11
N GLY A 183 -4.48 -8.93 21.10
CA GLY A 183 -4.63 -8.08 19.93
C GLY A 183 -6.07 -8.00 19.45
N THR A 184 -6.44 -6.84 18.91
CA THR A 184 -7.74 -6.61 18.27
C THR A 184 -7.52 -6.37 16.78
N LEU A 185 -8.28 -7.10 15.95
CA LEU A 185 -8.27 -6.96 14.50
C LEU A 185 -9.40 -6.01 14.08
N TYR A 186 -9.10 -5.10 13.18
CA TYR A 186 -10.02 -4.11 12.63
C TYR A 186 -10.09 -4.28 11.12
N ARG A 187 -11.26 -3.98 10.57
CA ARG A 187 -11.46 -3.87 9.13
C ARG A 187 -11.42 -2.38 8.75
N LEU A 188 -10.50 -2.02 7.85
CA LEU A 188 -10.37 -0.62 7.43
C LEU A 188 -11.19 -0.39 6.15
N ASP A 189 -10.53 -0.46 5.00
CA ASP A 189 -11.18 -0.29 3.70
C ASP A 189 -10.49 -1.18 2.64
N GLY A 190 -11.11 -1.36 1.48
CA GLY A 190 -10.53 -2.11 0.35
C GLY A 190 -9.94 -3.46 0.76
N SER A 191 -8.61 -3.60 0.74
CA SER A 191 -7.85 -4.80 1.15
C SER A 191 -7.14 -4.64 2.50
N HIS A 192 -7.46 -3.57 3.29
CA HIS A 192 -6.70 -3.21 4.46
C HIS A 192 -7.34 -3.66 5.77
N PHE A 193 -6.49 -4.06 6.71
CA PHE A 193 -6.84 -4.38 8.09
C PHE A 193 -5.98 -3.56 9.05
N GLY A 194 -6.51 -3.30 10.23
CA GLY A 194 -5.79 -2.75 11.36
C GLY A 194 -5.57 -3.81 12.44
N LEU A 195 -4.47 -3.73 13.13
CA LEU A 195 -4.11 -4.63 14.22
C LEU A 195 -3.60 -3.81 15.40
N LEU A 196 -4.29 -3.85 16.53
CA LEU A 196 -3.90 -3.15 17.74
C LEU A 196 -3.42 -4.18 18.77
N LEU A 197 -2.12 -4.14 19.10
CA LEU A 197 -1.43 -5.11 19.96
C LEU A 197 -0.98 -4.43 21.24
N GLN A 198 -1.49 -4.88 22.39
CA GLN A 198 -1.11 -4.34 23.68
C GLN A 198 0.14 -5.03 24.25
N GLY A 199 1.02 -4.26 24.90
CA GLY A 199 2.23 -4.78 25.54
C GLY A 199 3.38 -5.13 24.60
N ILE A 200 3.27 -4.82 23.31
CA ILE A 200 4.34 -4.98 22.31
C ILE A 200 4.86 -3.59 21.90
N ASN A 201 6.18 -3.40 21.96
CA ASN A 201 6.86 -2.16 21.58
C ASN A 201 8.26 -2.37 20.99
N ASN A 202 8.56 -3.57 20.55
CA ASN A 202 9.85 -3.87 19.94
C ASN A 202 9.71 -5.00 18.92
N GLU A 203 10.66 -5.05 18.01
CA GLU A 203 10.67 -5.99 16.89
C GLU A 203 10.79 -7.44 17.35
N GLN A 204 11.59 -7.71 18.37
CA GLN A 204 11.78 -9.07 18.90
C GLN A 204 10.48 -9.70 19.42
N SER A 205 9.61 -8.89 20.04
CA SER A 205 8.30 -9.34 20.54
C SER A 205 7.25 -9.40 19.42
N LEU A 206 7.39 -8.58 18.36
CA LEU A 206 6.48 -8.53 17.22
C LEU A 206 6.74 -9.66 16.22
N GLN A 207 8.00 -10.02 15.99
CA GLN A 207 8.42 -10.94 14.93
C GLN A 207 7.70 -12.31 14.95
N PRO A 208 7.49 -12.98 16.10
CA PRO A 208 6.77 -14.25 16.12
C PRO A 208 5.34 -14.19 15.58
N LEU A 209 4.64 -13.07 15.82
CA LEU A 209 3.30 -12.84 15.27
C LEU A 209 3.37 -12.60 13.76
N VAL A 210 4.32 -11.79 13.31
CA VAL A 210 4.56 -11.53 11.88
C VAL A 210 4.83 -12.84 11.13
N ASP A 211 5.70 -13.70 11.66
CA ASP A 211 6.02 -14.99 11.06
C ASP A 211 4.81 -15.92 11.00
N SER A 212 3.99 -15.92 12.06
CA SER A 212 2.75 -16.69 12.10
C SER A 212 1.72 -16.21 11.07
N ILE A 213 1.60 -14.89 10.87
CA ILE A 213 0.71 -14.31 9.86
C ILE A 213 1.21 -14.69 8.46
N LYS A 214 2.51 -14.55 8.18
CA LYS A 214 3.10 -14.92 6.89
C LYS A 214 2.88 -16.40 6.58
N ALA A 215 3.23 -17.29 7.50
CA ALA A 215 3.04 -18.74 7.34
C ALA A 215 1.57 -19.11 7.08
N ALA A 216 0.62 -18.45 7.76
CA ALA A 216 -0.79 -18.70 7.53
C ALA A 216 -1.26 -18.26 6.13
N PHE A 217 -0.65 -17.21 5.55
CA PHE A 217 -1.01 -16.73 4.21
C PHE A 217 -0.26 -17.47 3.09
N GLU A 218 0.73 -18.29 3.38
CA GLU A 218 1.29 -19.27 2.43
C GLU A 218 0.29 -20.37 2.08
N GLU A 219 -0.62 -20.70 3.00
CA GLU A 219 -1.70 -21.65 2.76
C GLU A 219 -2.77 -21.02 1.85
N PRO A 220 -3.24 -21.75 0.82
CA PRO A 220 -4.21 -21.21 -0.12
C PRO A 220 -5.56 -20.91 0.53
N PHE A 221 -6.32 -20.05 -0.14
CA PHE A 221 -7.71 -19.74 0.16
C PHE A 221 -8.61 -20.49 -0.85
N ASP A 222 -9.33 -21.48 -0.38
CA ASP A 222 -10.29 -22.20 -1.19
C ASP A 222 -11.65 -21.49 -1.12
N ILE A 223 -12.00 -20.76 -2.18
CA ILE A 223 -13.25 -20.00 -2.30
C ILE A 223 -14.08 -20.60 -3.43
N ARG A 224 -15.22 -21.19 -3.09
CA ARG A 224 -16.05 -21.95 -4.02
C ARG A 224 -15.20 -23.06 -4.70
N ASP A 225 -15.06 -23.03 -6.02
CA ASP A 225 -14.28 -24.01 -6.80
C ASP A 225 -12.89 -23.49 -7.20
N LEU A 226 -12.48 -22.34 -6.66
CA LEU A 226 -11.22 -21.67 -7.00
C LEU A 226 -10.27 -21.65 -5.80
N ARG A 227 -8.98 -21.74 -6.12
CA ARG A 227 -7.90 -21.67 -5.14
C ARG A 227 -7.05 -20.42 -5.38
N PHE A 228 -6.90 -19.59 -4.31
CA PHE A 228 -6.17 -18.34 -4.36
C PHE A 228 -4.96 -18.39 -3.43
N TYR A 229 -3.83 -17.89 -3.91
CA TYR A 229 -2.65 -17.64 -3.10
C TYR A 229 -2.53 -16.14 -2.88
N LEU A 230 -2.59 -15.73 -1.62
CA LEU A 230 -2.52 -14.33 -1.21
C LEU A 230 -1.32 -14.12 -0.31
N SER A 231 -0.71 -12.95 -0.39
CA SER A 231 0.29 -12.50 0.57
C SER A 231 -0.14 -11.21 1.25
N LEU A 232 0.53 -10.85 2.34
CA LEU A 232 0.26 -9.64 3.10
C LEU A 232 1.50 -8.76 3.20
N SER A 233 1.31 -7.49 2.91
CA SER A 233 2.23 -6.43 3.29
C SER A 233 1.81 -5.84 4.64
N MET A 234 2.77 -5.59 5.53
CA MET A 234 2.51 -5.15 6.91
C MET A 234 3.40 -3.98 7.29
N GLY A 235 2.78 -2.89 7.78
CA GLY A 235 3.46 -1.72 8.36
C GLY A 235 3.12 -1.56 9.83
N PHE A 236 4.11 -1.29 10.70
CA PHE A 236 3.93 -1.20 12.14
C PHE A 236 4.44 0.12 12.71
N GLY A 237 3.73 0.65 13.70
CA GLY A 237 4.16 1.77 14.53
C GLY A 237 4.04 1.44 16.02
N TYR A 238 5.04 1.79 16.81
CA TYR A 238 5.05 1.62 18.27
C TYR A 238 4.59 2.91 18.97
N TYR A 239 3.67 2.80 19.92
CA TYR A 239 3.32 3.90 20.81
C TYR A 239 4.10 3.79 22.14
N PRO A 240 4.71 4.89 22.64
CA PRO A 240 4.70 6.28 22.13
C PRO A 240 5.84 6.62 21.17
N GLU A 241 6.74 5.72 20.84
CA GLU A 241 7.98 5.97 20.09
C GLU A 241 7.74 6.56 18.68
N HIS A 242 6.67 6.08 18.02
CA HIS A 242 6.35 6.43 16.64
C HIS A 242 5.09 7.28 16.51
N GLY A 243 4.78 8.10 17.53
CA GLY A 243 3.68 9.07 17.51
C GLY A 243 3.15 9.39 18.90
N GLU A 244 2.84 10.67 19.13
CA GLU A 244 2.27 11.14 20.40
C GLU A 244 0.74 11.04 20.43
N GLY A 245 0.10 10.79 19.28
CA GLY A 245 -1.35 10.68 19.12
C GLY A 245 -1.76 9.70 18.04
N SER A 246 -3.07 9.38 17.98
CA SER A 246 -3.63 8.40 17.02
C SER A 246 -3.37 8.78 15.56
N ALA A 247 -3.48 10.06 15.22
CA ALA A 247 -3.27 10.53 13.84
C ALA A 247 -1.82 10.33 13.37
N GLU A 248 -0.84 10.69 14.21
CA GLU A 248 0.58 10.54 13.87
C GLU A 248 1.00 9.08 13.82
N LEU A 249 0.54 8.26 14.78
CA LEU A 249 0.82 6.84 14.81
C LEU A 249 0.24 6.12 13.57
N ASN A 250 -0.99 6.46 13.16
CA ASN A 250 -1.59 5.96 11.92
C ASN A 250 -0.77 6.35 10.69
N GLN A 251 -0.42 7.63 10.56
CA GLN A 251 0.39 8.14 9.45
C GLN A 251 1.73 7.40 9.34
N ASN A 252 2.39 7.16 10.46
CA ASN A 252 3.69 6.51 10.50
C ASN A 252 3.60 5.01 10.19
N ALA A 253 2.54 4.33 10.64
CA ALA A 253 2.29 2.94 10.28
C ALA A 253 1.90 2.80 8.79
N GLU A 254 1.13 3.78 8.22
CA GLU A 254 0.82 3.85 6.79
C GLU A 254 2.07 4.04 5.94
N ALA A 255 3.00 4.91 6.37
CA ALA A 255 4.29 5.11 5.71
C ALA A 255 5.13 3.82 5.65
N ALA A 256 5.18 3.08 6.76
CA ALA A 256 5.84 1.78 6.79
C ALA A 256 5.19 0.77 5.84
N LEU A 257 3.85 0.70 5.81
CA LEU A 257 3.10 -0.18 4.91
C LEU A 257 3.32 0.17 3.43
N ALA A 258 3.23 1.46 3.07
CA ALA A 258 3.45 1.93 1.71
C ALA A 258 4.81 1.50 1.19
N ARG A 259 5.86 1.62 2.01
CA ARG A 259 7.21 1.21 1.64
C ARG A 259 7.34 -0.30 1.39
N VAL A 260 6.64 -1.13 2.16
CA VAL A 260 6.59 -2.58 1.92
C VAL A 260 5.95 -2.87 0.57
N ILE A 261 4.83 -2.21 0.26
CA ILE A 261 4.11 -2.39 -1.01
C ILE A 261 4.99 -1.96 -2.19
N ASP A 262 5.67 -0.83 -2.10
CA ASP A 262 6.58 -0.30 -3.12
C ASP A 262 7.80 -1.20 -3.35
N SER A 263 8.25 -1.91 -2.32
CA SER A 263 9.35 -2.88 -2.40
C SER A 263 8.94 -4.25 -2.96
N GLY A 264 7.70 -4.39 -3.47
CA GLY A 264 7.19 -5.63 -4.08
C GLY A 264 6.23 -6.43 -3.21
N GLY A 265 5.93 -5.98 -1.99
CA GLY A 265 4.98 -6.62 -1.07
C GLY A 265 5.52 -7.83 -0.32
N ASN A 266 4.62 -8.57 0.34
CA ASN A 266 4.90 -9.81 1.10
C ASN A 266 5.98 -9.66 2.19
N GLN A 267 6.10 -8.48 2.79
CA GLN A 267 7.06 -8.16 3.82
C GLN A 267 6.41 -7.41 4.98
N SER A 268 7.18 -7.20 6.03
CA SER A 268 6.78 -6.41 7.18
C SER A 268 7.85 -5.38 7.49
N LEU A 269 7.43 -4.20 7.92
CA LEU A 269 8.33 -3.11 8.28
C LEU A 269 7.81 -2.36 9.48
N VAL A 270 8.69 -2.06 10.42
CA VAL A 270 8.39 -1.12 11.50
C VAL A 270 8.80 0.28 11.04
N TYR A 271 7.98 1.26 11.37
CA TYR A 271 8.29 2.65 11.07
C TYR A 271 9.60 3.09 11.75
N HIS A 272 10.35 3.93 11.05
CA HIS A 272 11.53 4.64 11.59
C HIS A 272 11.45 6.10 11.18
N ASN A 273 11.88 7.01 12.04
CA ASN A 273 11.76 8.47 11.85
C ASN A 273 12.33 9.00 10.52
N ASN A 274 13.26 8.28 9.90
CA ASN A 274 13.79 8.64 8.59
C ASN A 274 12.83 8.35 7.40
N MET A 275 11.71 7.64 7.63
CA MET A 275 10.75 7.29 6.58
C MET A 275 9.87 8.50 6.21
N SER A 276 9.28 9.20 7.17
CA SER A 276 8.47 10.40 6.90
C SER A 276 9.28 11.50 6.21
N GLN A 277 10.55 11.66 6.59
CA GLN A 277 11.44 12.63 5.93
C GLN A 277 11.69 12.24 4.47
N ARG A 278 11.82 10.95 4.18
CA ARG A 278 11.98 10.46 2.79
C ARG A 278 10.73 10.64 1.95
N GLU A 279 9.54 10.43 2.50
CA GLU A 279 8.28 10.67 1.76
C GLU A 279 8.07 12.15 1.45
N GLN A 280 8.33 13.03 2.43
CA GLN A 280 8.30 14.48 2.19
C GLN A 280 9.35 14.90 1.16
N ALA A 281 10.56 14.34 1.23
CA ALA A 281 11.61 14.56 0.24
C ALA A 281 11.22 14.04 -1.15
N TRP A 282 10.50 12.92 -1.22
CA TRP A 282 10.00 12.35 -2.47
C TRP A 282 8.96 13.25 -3.16
N VAL A 283 7.95 13.72 -2.42
CA VAL A 283 6.94 14.67 -2.95
C VAL A 283 7.59 15.98 -3.38
N ALA A 284 8.53 16.49 -2.59
CA ALA A 284 9.29 17.68 -2.93
C ALA A 284 10.13 17.46 -4.20
N MET A 285 10.77 16.28 -4.34
CA MET A 285 11.55 15.89 -5.50
C MET A 285 10.70 15.80 -6.76
N GLU A 286 9.50 15.21 -6.70
CA GLU A 286 8.57 15.19 -7.84
C GLU A 286 8.22 16.61 -8.31
N GLY A 287 7.87 17.49 -7.39
CA GLY A 287 7.60 18.89 -7.69
C GLY A 287 8.80 19.61 -8.33
N ALA A 288 9.99 19.38 -7.78
CA ALA A 288 11.25 19.93 -8.29
C ALA A 288 11.59 19.38 -9.69
N LEU A 289 11.40 18.09 -9.94
CA LEU A 289 11.59 17.47 -11.26
C LEU A 289 10.73 18.12 -12.35
N ARG A 290 9.46 18.36 -12.07
CA ARG A 290 8.54 19.05 -13.00
C ARG A 290 9.01 20.46 -13.33
N GLN A 291 9.52 21.18 -12.33
CA GLN A 291 10.08 22.52 -12.52
C GLN A 291 11.42 22.50 -13.28
N ALA A 292 12.25 21.49 -13.06
CA ALA A 292 13.53 21.33 -13.72
C ALA A 292 13.41 21.25 -15.25
N PHE A 293 12.38 20.58 -15.76
CA PHE A 293 12.06 20.55 -17.18
C PHE A 293 11.72 21.94 -17.74
N VAL A 294 10.89 22.70 -17.01
CA VAL A 294 10.46 24.03 -17.44
C VAL A 294 11.64 25.02 -17.48
N HIS A 295 12.60 24.84 -16.58
CA HIS A 295 13.73 25.75 -16.42
C HIS A 295 15.03 25.27 -17.08
N ASN A 296 14.99 24.19 -17.91
CA ASN A 296 16.13 23.62 -18.60
C ASN A 296 17.33 23.33 -17.67
N GLN A 297 17.07 22.70 -16.52
CA GLN A 297 18.09 22.39 -15.52
C GLN A 297 18.80 21.06 -15.77
N PHE A 298 18.40 20.29 -16.78
CA PHE A 298 19.05 19.05 -17.15
C PHE A 298 20.14 19.29 -18.18
N GLN A 299 21.22 18.52 -18.05
CA GLN A 299 22.35 18.50 -18.98
C GLN A 299 22.79 17.05 -19.20
N LEU A 300 23.37 16.76 -20.36
CA LEU A 300 24.06 15.50 -20.61
C LEU A 300 25.56 15.66 -20.43
N TYR A 301 26.14 14.77 -19.65
CA TYR A 301 27.58 14.55 -19.58
C TYR A 301 27.90 13.28 -20.33
N TYR A 302 29.09 13.18 -20.87
CA TYR A 302 29.50 12.07 -21.71
C TYR A 302 30.73 11.41 -21.11
N GLN A 303 30.58 10.17 -20.67
CA GLN A 303 31.68 9.39 -20.11
C GLN A 303 32.33 8.58 -21.23
N PRO A 304 33.66 8.70 -21.45
CA PRO A 304 34.32 7.99 -22.53
C PRO A 304 34.39 6.49 -22.28
N GLN A 305 34.14 5.72 -23.32
CA GLN A 305 34.37 4.27 -23.41
C GLN A 305 35.62 4.05 -24.30
N MET A 306 36.57 3.29 -23.76
CA MET A 306 37.87 3.09 -24.42
C MET A 306 38.06 1.62 -24.80
N ASP A 307 38.90 1.38 -25.80
CA ASP A 307 39.45 0.05 -25.96
C ASP A 307 40.25 -0.38 -24.71
N VAL A 308 40.33 -1.64 -24.38
CA VAL A 308 40.99 -2.14 -23.18
C VAL A 308 42.43 -1.69 -23.02
N THR A 309 43.11 -1.34 -24.16
CA THR A 309 44.47 -0.77 -24.12
C THR A 309 44.48 0.71 -23.66
N GLY A 310 43.32 1.36 -23.58
CA GLY A 310 43.15 2.78 -23.24
C GLY A 310 43.64 3.76 -24.31
N ARG A 311 43.83 3.31 -25.54
CA ARG A 311 44.42 4.12 -26.59
C ARG A 311 43.42 4.68 -27.59
N GLN A 312 42.30 4.01 -27.79
CA GLN A 312 41.28 4.42 -28.75
C GLN A 312 39.95 4.67 -28.06
N LEU A 313 39.36 5.85 -28.32
CA LEU A 313 37.97 6.13 -27.96
C LEU A 313 37.06 5.33 -28.88
N ILE A 314 36.15 4.54 -28.31
CA ILE A 314 35.21 3.70 -29.05
C ILE A 314 33.77 4.17 -28.87
N GLY A 315 33.46 4.85 -27.79
CA GLY A 315 32.13 5.36 -27.50
C GLY A 315 32.10 6.34 -26.36
N MET A 316 30.91 6.80 -26.06
CA MET A 316 30.64 7.68 -24.93
C MET A 316 29.27 7.34 -24.40
N GLU A 317 29.14 7.19 -23.07
CA GLU A 317 27.85 7.03 -22.41
C GLU A 317 27.26 8.38 -22.07
N ALA A 318 26.01 8.64 -22.48
CA ALA A 318 25.26 9.85 -22.17
C ALA A 318 24.62 9.75 -20.80
N LEU A 319 25.13 10.51 -19.86
CA LEU A 319 24.72 10.49 -18.46
C LEU A 319 24.01 11.80 -18.09
N ILE A 320 22.75 11.70 -17.70
CA ILE A 320 21.97 12.86 -17.28
C ILE A 320 22.53 13.46 -15.98
N ARG A 321 22.57 14.80 -15.93
CA ARG A 321 22.93 15.59 -14.76
C ARG A 321 21.85 16.64 -14.51
N TRP A 322 21.48 16.81 -13.27
CA TRP A 322 20.54 17.85 -12.88
C TRP A 322 21.25 18.92 -12.09
N GLN A 323 21.42 20.08 -12.70
CA GLN A 323 22.05 21.24 -12.07
C GLN A 323 20.98 22.23 -11.59
N GLN A 324 20.98 22.53 -10.30
CA GLN A 324 20.09 23.52 -9.71
C GLN A 324 20.57 24.96 -10.01
N PRO A 325 19.71 25.98 -9.85
CA PRO A 325 20.07 27.38 -10.10
C PRO A 325 21.21 27.91 -9.24
N ASP A 326 21.46 27.31 -8.09
CA ASP A 326 22.59 27.64 -7.20
C ASP A 326 23.91 26.97 -7.61
N GLY A 327 23.87 26.16 -8.69
CA GLY A 327 25.03 25.42 -9.20
C GLY A 327 25.23 24.04 -8.58
N THR A 328 24.44 23.63 -7.60
CA THR A 328 24.52 22.28 -7.02
C THR A 328 23.97 21.22 -7.99
N PHE A 329 24.53 20.01 -7.91
CA PHE A 329 24.04 18.86 -8.70
C PHE A 329 23.25 17.92 -7.81
N ILE A 330 22.07 17.52 -8.27
CA ILE A 330 21.31 16.41 -7.69
C ILE A 330 21.76 15.11 -8.34
N PRO A 331 22.18 14.09 -7.54
CA PRO A 331 22.63 12.81 -8.08
C PRO A 331 21.52 12.06 -8.83
N PRO A 332 21.83 11.40 -9.96
CA PRO A 332 20.84 10.56 -10.69
C PRO A 332 20.16 9.51 -9.81
N ALA A 333 20.89 8.91 -8.88
CA ALA A 333 20.36 7.92 -7.93
C ALA A 333 19.23 8.45 -7.03
N GLU A 334 19.11 9.78 -6.86
CA GLU A 334 18.05 10.40 -6.07
C GLU A 334 16.80 10.71 -6.90
N PHE A 335 16.94 11.18 -8.15
CA PHE A 335 15.80 11.66 -8.93
C PHE A 335 15.29 10.67 -9.98
N ILE A 336 16.13 9.76 -10.51
CA ILE A 336 15.69 8.77 -11.51
C ILE A 336 14.58 7.86 -10.95
N PRO A 337 14.67 7.29 -9.73
CA PRO A 337 13.60 6.47 -9.16
C PRO A 337 12.28 7.24 -9.05
N VAL A 338 12.33 8.54 -8.69
CA VAL A 338 11.14 9.40 -8.64
C VAL A 338 10.56 9.63 -10.03
N ALA A 339 11.41 9.88 -11.02
CA ALA A 339 10.97 10.05 -12.40
C ALA A 339 10.33 8.78 -12.97
N GLU A 340 10.83 7.61 -12.60
CA GLU A 340 10.27 6.31 -12.99
C GLU A 340 8.89 6.09 -12.35
N GLN A 341 8.75 6.23 -11.04
CA GLN A 341 7.47 6.04 -10.36
C GLN A 341 6.38 7.01 -10.85
N THR A 342 6.74 8.27 -11.09
CA THR A 342 5.79 9.29 -11.55
C THR A 342 5.51 9.25 -13.06
N GLY A 343 6.28 8.47 -13.83
CA GLY A 343 6.20 8.42 -15.30
C GLY A 343 6.87 9.57 -16.00
N LEU A 344 7.51 10.49 -15.29
CA LEU A 344 8.29 11.59 -15.87
C LEU A 344 9.50 11.08 -16.65
N ILE A 345 9.99 9.88 -16.33
CA ILE A 345 11.11 9.23 -17.01
C ILE A 345 10.87 9.07 -18.52
N VAL A 346 9.63 8.91 -18.97
CA VAL A 346 9.30 8.79 -20.40
C VAL A 346 9.63 10.10 -21.14
N LYS A 347 9.19 11.25 -20.58
CA LYS A 347 9.52 12.57 -21.15
C LYS A 347 11.00 12.90 -21.02
N MET A 348 11.60 12.51 -19.90
CA MET A 348 13.05 12.69 -19.67
C MET A 348 13.87 11.91 -20.69
N GLY A 349 13.51 10.66 -20.95
CA GLY A 349 14.19 9.83 -21.92
C GLY A 349 14.01 10.30 -23.36
N GLU A 350 12.85 10.81 -23.74
CA GLU A 350 12.67 11.48 -25.04
C GLU A 350 13.63 12.67 -25.18
N TRP A 351 13.75 13.50 -24.15
CA TRP A 351 14.69 14.63 -24.14
C TRP A 351 16.15 14.16 -24.21
N ILE A 352 16.53 13.12 -23.43
CA ILE A 352 17.89 12.54 -23.45
C ILE A 352 18.23 12.04 -24.86
N LEU A 353 17.34 11.24 -25.45
CA LEU A 353 17.52 10.70 -26.80
C LEU A 353 17.73 11.83 -27.82
N ARG A 354 16.90 12.86 -27.78
CA ARG A 354 16.98 14.00 -28.71
C ARG A 354 18.33 14.74 -28.58
N VAL A 355 18.71 15.11 -27.35
CA VAL A 355 19.96 15.84 -27.10
C VAL A 355 21.18 14.98 -27.45
N ALA A 356 21.16 13.68 -27.14
CA ALA A 356 22.24 12.77 -27.46
C ALA A 356 22.40 12.59 -28.99
N CYS A 357 21.30 12.45 -29.73
CA CYS A 357 21.34 12.36 -31.20
C CYS A 357 21.83 13.67 -31.87
N GLU A 358 21.37 14.82 -31.37
CA GLU A 358 21.87 16.14 -31.84
C GLU A 358 23.37 16.29 -31.58
N GLN A 359 23.84 15.90 -30.38
CA GLN A 359 25.26 15.94 -30.04
C GLN A 359 26.11 14.97 -30.90
N ALA A 360 25.57 13.76 -31.17
CA ALA A 360 26.21 12.80 -32.07
C ALA A 360 26.40 13.41 -33.46
N TYR A 361 25.35 14.06 -33.99
CA TYR A 361 25.41 14.73 -35.30
C TYR A 361 26.46 15.85 -35.32
N ASP A 362 26.51 16.70 -34.28
CA ASP A 362 27.48 17.78 -34.17
C ASP A 362 28.93 17.27 -34.11
N TRP A 363 29.19 16.20 -33.37
CA TRP A 363 30.51 15.57 -33.36
C TRP A 363 30.86 14.93 -34.68
N TYR A 364 29.90 14.26 -35.33
CA TYR A 364 30.08 13.73 -36.67
C TYR A 364 30.43 14.83 -37.68
N GLN A 365 29.73 15.97 -37.68
CA GLN A 365 30.01 17.11 -38.53
C GLN A 365 31.39 17.73 -38.24
N SER A 366 31.84 17.72 -36.99
CA SER A 366 33.14 18.20 -36.55
C SER A 366 34.29 17.28 -36.94
N GLY A 367 34.01 16.14 -37.58
CA GLY A 367 35.01 15.21 -38.07
C GLY A 367 35.34 14.04 -37.16
N LEU A 368 34.69 13.92 -36.00
CA LEU A 368 34.83 12.72 -35.17
C LEU A 368 34.13 11.55 -35.87
N ARG A 369 34.85 10.43 -35.97
CA ARG A 369 34.37 9.19 -36.59
C ARG A 369 34.70 8.04 -35.65
N ASP A 370 34.16 6.89 -35.92
CA ASP A 370 34.44 5.68 -35.17
C ASP A 370 34.10 5.82 -33.65
N PHE A 371 32.92 6.37 -33.36
CA PHE A 371 32.36 6.45 -32.00
C PHE A 371 30.90 6.05 -31.98
N VAL A 372 30.40 5.68 -30.81
CA VAL A 372 28.99 5.41 -30.55
C VAL A 372 28.57 6.21 -29.32
N ILE A 373 27.37 6.78 -29.31
CA ILE A 373 26.78 7.34 -28.08
C ILE A 373 25.82 6.32 -27.51
N ALA A 374 26.14 5.83 -26.31
CA ALA A 374 25.34 4.92 -25.52
C ALA A 374 24.31 5.69 -24.66
N ILE A 375 23.07 5.25 -24.70
CA ILE A 375 21.93 5.91 -24.04
C ILE A 375 21.14 4.91 -23.22
N ASN A 376 21.05 5.15 -21.94
CA ASN A 376 20.28 4.32 -20.99
C ASN A 376 18.78 4.43 -21.22
N ILE A 377 18.08 3.30 -21.31
CA ILE A 377 16.64 3.18 -21.49
C ILE A 377 16.02 2.52 -20.24
N SER A 378 15.16 3.26 -19.54
CA SER A 378 14.45 2.70 -18.39
C SER A 378 13.40 1.66 -18.78
N ALA A 379 13.10 0.73 -17.87
CA ALA A 379 12.07 -0.28 -18.07
C ALA A 379 10.71 0.33 -18.48
N ARG A 380 10.36 1.45 -17.85
CA ARG A 380 9.09 2.14 -18.10
C ARG A 380 9.02 2.81 -19.48
N GLN A 381 10.15 3.31 -19.97
CA GLN A 381 10.23 3.82 -21.36
C GLN A 381 10.11 2.69 -22.37
N PHE A 382 10.87 1.61 -22.15
CA PHE A 382 10.88 0.45 -23.04
C PHE A 382 9.48 -0.19 -23.19
N GLN A 383 8.70 -0.21 -22.13
CA GLN A 383 7.32 -0.72 -22.11
C GLN A 383 6.27 0.28 -22.64
N HIS A 384 6.67 1.53 -22.94
CA HIS A 384 5.72 2.54 -23.37
C HIS A 384 5.25 2.28 -24.80
N PRO A 385 3.93 2.28 -25.10
CA PRO A 385 3.42 1.93 -26.44
C PRO A 385 3.97 2.77 -27.59
N GLN A 386 4.38 4.01 -27.33
CA GLN A 386 4.92 4.93 -28.32
C GLN A 386 6.45 4.95 -28.38
N PHE A 387 7.13 4.05 -27.64
CA PHE A 387 8.59 4.08 -27.53
C PHE A 387 9.30 3.96 -28.88
N LEU A 388 8.94 2.96 -29.69
CA LEU A 388 9.51 2.74 -31.02
C LEU A 388 9.28 3.91 -31.96
N ASP A 389 8.07 4.45 -31.99
CA ASP A 389 7.73 5.61 -32.80
C ASP A 389 8.55 6.85 -32.39
N THR A 390 8.74 7.04 -31.09
CA THR A 390 9.56 8.12 -30.54
C THR A 390 11.01 8.00 -30.95
N VAL A 391 11.63 6.82 -30.75
CA VAL A 391 13.02 6.55 -31.14
C VAL A 391 13.21 6.77 -32.66
N SER A 392 12.35 6.16 -33.46
CA SER A 392 12.40 6.29 -34.94
C SER A 392 12.27 7.74 -35.39
N THR A 393 11.39 8.51 -34.75
CA THR A 393 11.18 9.92 -35.10
C THR A 393 12.39 10.78 -34.76
N ILE A 394 12.96 10.60 -33.55
CA ILE A 394 14.12 11.37 -33.09
C ILE A 394 15.35 11.09 -33.96
N ILE A 395 15.64 9.84 -34.26
CA ILE A 395 16.77 9.46 -35.12
C ILE A 395 16.62 10.10 -36.52
N ARG A 396 15.43 10.03 -37.09
CA ARG A 396 15.17 10.64 -38.41
C ARG A 396 15.30 12.18 -38.40
N GLU A 397 14.80 12.83 -37.32
CA GLU A 397 14.86 14.29 -37.19
C GLU A 397 16.27 14.82 -36.93
N SER A 398 17.13 14.06 -36.26
CA SER A 398 18.51 14.43 -35.98
C SER A 398 19.47 14.27 -37.16
N GLU A 399 19.06 13.60 -38.24
CA GLU A 399 19.89 13.32 -39.44
C GLU A 399 21.19 12.53 -39.14
N ILE A 400 21.33 11.96 -37.93
CA ILE A 400 22.46 11.10 -37.58
C ILE A 400 22.27 9.70 -38.16
N ASP A 401 23.36 9.08 -38.60
CA ASP A 401 23.33 7.66 -38.95
C ASP A 401 23.04 6.84 -37.68
N PRO A 402 21.99 6.01 -37.68
CA PRO A 402 21.63 5.20 -36.50
C PRO A 402 22.78 4.37 -35.93
N ALA A 403 23.76 3.99 -36.74
CA ALA A 403 24.94 3.24 -36.32
C ALA A 403 25.81 3.96 -35.26
N TYR A 404 25.65 5.28 -35.09
CA TYR A 404 26.30 6.06 -34.03
C TYR A 404 25.54 6.07 -32.69
N ILE A 405 24.39 5.40 -32.61
CA ILE A 405 23.54 5.35 -31.41
C ILE A 405 23.49 3.92 -30.89
N GLU A 406 23.79 3.75 -29.63
CA GLU A 406 23.61 2.51 -28.85
C GLU A 406 22.55 2.72 -27.77
N LEU A 407 21.59 1.81 -27.64
CA LEU A 407 20.59 1.84 -26.59
C LEU A 407 20.95 0.77 -25.56
N GLU A 408 21.10 1.19 -24.31
CA GLU A 408 21.44 0.33 -23.19
C GLU A 408 20.18 0.00 -22.40
N ILE A 409 19.94 -1.30 -22.18
CA ILE A 409 18.74 -1.80 -21.52
C ILE A 409 19.17 -2.78 -20.43
N THR A 410 18.72 -2.58 -19.20
CA THR A 410 19.11 -3.46 -18.10
C THR A 410 18.59 -4.89 -18.29
N GLU A 411 19.35 -5.86 -17.78
CA GLU A 411 18.99 -7.28 -17.80
C GLU A 411 17.57 -7.52 -17.29
N SER A 412 17.21 -6.90 -16.15
CA SER A 412 15.88 -7.04 -15.52
C SER A 412 14.73 -6.54 -16.38
N THR A 413 14.95 -5.53 -17.21
CA THR A 413 13.93 -4.99 -18.13
C THR A 413 13.57 -6.00 -19.20
N ILE A 414 14.58 -6.67 -19.79
CA ILE A 414 14.39 -7.63 -20.87
C ILE A 414 13.69 -8.90 -20.38
N MET A 415 13.90 -9.30 -19.11
CA MET A 415 13.31 -10.53 -18.55
C MET A 415 11.84 -10.43 -18.20
N ASN A 416 11.24 -9.24 -18.17
CA ASN A 416 9.84 -9.01 -17.75
C ASN A 416 8.77 -9.28 -18.81
N ASN A 417 8.98 -9.65 -19.96
CA ASN A 417 8.03 -10.09 -21.00
C ASN A 417 8.80 -10.41 -22.27
N ILE A 418 9.47 -11.52 -22.24
CA ILE A 418 10.52 -11.91 -23.19
C ILE A 418 10.06 -11.84 -24.67
N GLU A 419 8.87 -12.36 -24.97
CA GLU A 419 8.38 -12.38 -26.36
C GLU A 419 8.17 -10.97 -26.91
N HIS A 420 7.53 -10.09 -26.12
CA HIS A 420 7.35 -8.70 -26.51
C HIS A 420 8.68 -7.95 -26.59
N CYS A 421 9.61 -8.22 -25.68
CA CYS A 421 10.93 -7.60 -25.71
C CYS A 421 11.70 -7.96 -26.98
N ILE A 422 11.67 -9.22 -27.41
CA ILE A 422 12.31 -9.64 -28.68
C ILE A 422 11.74 -8.84 -29.85
N GLU A 423 10.42 -8.72 -29.96
CA GLU A 423 9.77 -7.95 -31.04
C GLU A 423 10.21 -6.48 -31.05
N VAL A 424 10.30 -5.83 -29.89
CA VAL A 424 10.76 -4.43 -29.80
C VAL A 424 12.23 -4.31 -30.16
N LEU A 425 13.10 -5.20 -29.66
CA LEU A 425 14.54 -5.21 -29.96
C LEU A 425 14.80 -5.44 -31.45
N GLU A 426 14.07 -6.37 -32.12
CA GLU A 426 14.18 -6.60 -33.54
C GLU A 426 13.82 -5.35 -34.39
N GLN A 427 12.76 -4.61 -33.95
CA GLN A 427 12.37 -3.38 -34.64
C GLN A 427 13.42 -2.27 -34.42
N LEU A 428 14.02 -2.16 -33.23
CA LEU A 428 15.11 -1.23 -32.96
C LEU A 428 16.35 -1.57 -33.83
N LYS A 429 16.70 -2.86 -33.92
CA LYS A 429 17.78 -3.30 -34.83
C LYS A 429 17.50 -2.97 -36.30
N ALA A 430 16.25 -3.09 -36.73
CA ALA A 430 15.83 -2.73 -38.08
C ALA A 430 15.99 -1.22 -38.38
N LEU A 431 15.97 -0.35 -37.33
CA LEU A 431 16.31 1.07 -37.46
C LEU A 431 17.82 1.31 -37.66
N GLY A 432 18.67 0.32 -37.36
CA GLY A 432 20.13 0.40 -37.51
C GLY A 432 20.89 0.78 -36.24
N VAL A 433 20.23 0.93 -35.08
CA VAL A 433 20.90 1.22 -33.80
C VAL A 433 21.60 -0.01 -33.23
N ALA A 434 22.66 0.22 -32.45
CA ALA A 434 23.27 -0.81 -31.62
C ALA A 434 22.47 -1.03 -30.33
N LEU A 435 22.50 -2.25 -29.78
CA LEU A 435 21.80 -2.62 -28.55
C LEU A 435 22.79 -3.25 -27.58
N ALA A 436 22.79 -2.77 -26.33
CA ALA A 436 23.59 -3.33 -25.25
C ALA A 436 22.72 -3.77 -24.06
N VAL A 437 23.12 -4.85 -23.42
CA VAL A 437 22.52 -5.26 -22.14
C VAL A 437 23.40 -4.75 -21.02
N ASP A 438 22.79 -3.97 -20.15
CA ASP A 438 23.43 -3.31 -19.01
C ASP A 438 23.22 -4.07 -17.70
N ASP A 439 24.09 -3.83 -16.69
CA ASP A 439 24.11 -4.46 -15.37
C ASP A 439 24.14 -6.01 -15.42
N PHE A 440 24.81 -6.58 -16.43
CA PHE A 440 24.77 -8.01 -16.66
C PHE A 440 25.47 -8.80 -15.54
N GLY A 441 24.78 -9.83 -15.03
CA GLY A 441 25.24 -10.71 -13.96
C GLY A 441 24.66 -10.40 -12.59
N THR A 442 23.93 -9.28 -12.42
CA THR A 442 23.28 -8.93 -11.13
C THR A 442 21.88 -9.55 -11.00
N GLY A 443 21.32 -10.09 -12.10
CA GLY A 443 19.98 -10.67 -12.18
C GLY A 443 19.95 -12.18 -12.38
N TYR A 444 18.74 -12.71 -12.59
CA TYR A 444 18.50 -14.13 -12.92
C TYR A 444 18.45 -14.32 -14.45
N SER A 445 19.59 -14.28 -15.12
CA SER A 445 19.64 -14.57 -16.56
C SER A 445 19.37 -16.01 -16.88
N SER A 446 18.31 -16.26 -17.66
CA SER A 446 18.22 -17.55 -18.36
C SER A 446 19.05 -17.48 -19.65
N LEU A 447 20.20 -18.15 -19.66
CA LEU A 447 21.09 -18.24 -20.81
C LEU A 447 20.39 -18.67 -22.12
N SER A 448 19.28 -19.39 -22.00
CA SER A 448 18.48 -19.83 -23.14
C SER A 448 17.80 -18.68 -23.89
N TYR A 449 17.51 -17.58 -23.23
CA TYR A 449 16.88 -16.42 -23.85
C TYR A 449 17.90 -15.41 -24.37
N LEU A 450 19.06 -15.28 -23.72
CA LEU A 450 20.11 -14.37 -24.17
C LEU A 450 20.50 -14.63 -25.64
N LYS A 451 20.58 -15.90 -26.06
CA LYS A 451 20.83 -16.30 -27.45
C LYS A 451 19.77 -15.81 -28.45
N ARG A 452 18.55 -15.50 -28.00
CA ARG A 452 17.44 -15.06 -28.85
C ARG A 452 17.37 -13.54 -29.01
N PHE A 453 18.05 -12.80 -28.15
CA PHE A 453 18.03 -11.33 -28.21
C PHE A 453 18.96 -10.81 -29.33
N PRO A 454 18.49 -9.90 -30.17
CA PRO A 454 19.27 -9.30 -31.22
C PRO A 454 20.15 -8.15 -30.69
N ILE A 455 21.05 -8.46 -29.76
CA ILE A 455 21.94 -7.51 -29.09
C ILE A 455 23.35 -7.57 -29.68
N ASP A 456 24.14 -6.54 -29.44
CA ASP A 456 25.51 -6.39 -29.98
C ASP A 456 26.55 -6.43 -28.85
N LYS A 457 26.20 -6.06 -27.64
CA LYS A 457 27.15 -5.88 -26.53
C LYS A 457 26.59 -6.31 -25.19
N LEU A 458 27.47 -6.81 -24.31
CA LEU A 458 27.21 -7.01 -22.87
C LEU A 458 28.08 -6.06 -22.05
N LYS A 459 27.47 -5.39 -21.06
CA LYS A 459 28.16 -4.54 -20.10
C LYS A 459 28.28 -5.29 -18.77
N ILE A 460 29.51 -5.47 -18.30
CA ILE A 460 29.80 -6.12 -17.01
C ILE A 460 29.64 -5.05 -15.91
N ASP A 461 28.72 -5.30 -14.99
CA ASP A 461 28.44 -4.37 -13.89
C ASP A 461 29.67 -4.09 -13.02
N GLN A 462 29.81 -2.84 -12.61
CA GLN A 462 30.92 -2.35 -11.77
C GLN A 462 31.11 -3.14 -10.46
N SER A 463 30.07 -3.76 -9.91
CA SER A 463 30.17 -4.54 -8.66
C SER A 463 31.14 -5.71 -8.79
N PHE A 464 31.25 -6.34 -9.97
CA PHE A 464 32.19 -7.42 -10.24
C PHE A 464 33.58 -6.91 -10.60
N VAL A 465 33.70 -5.70 -11.13
CA VAL A 465 34.98 -5.08 -11.52
C VAL A 465 35.69 -4.47 -10.30
N ARG A 466 34.94 -3.92 -9.36
CA ARG A 466 35.48 -3.22 -8.19
C ARG A 466 36.45 -4.04 -7.35
N ASN A 467 36.19 -5.32 -7.16
CA ASN A 467 37.04 -6.21 -6.36
C ASN A 467 37.82 -7.23 -7.21
N LEU A 468 37.96 -6.97 -8.51
CA LEU A 468 38.53 -7.93 -9.46
C LEU A 468 39.95 -8.38 -9.11
N ASP A 469 40.72 -7.52 -8.44
CA ASP A 469 42.11 -7.80 -8.01
C ASP A 469 42.20 -8.49 -6.65
N THR A 470 41.12 -8.51 -5.87
CA THR A 470 41.10 -9.04 -4.49
C THR A 470 40.20 -10.25 -4.32
N ASP A 471 39.13 -10.39 -5.08
CA ASP A 471 38.16 -11.48 -5.00
C ASP A 471 38.25 -12.44 -6.21
N LYS A 472 38.61 -13.71 -5.90
CA LYS A 472 38.66 -14.75 -6.93
C LYS A 472 37.30 -15.15 -7.51
N SER A 473 36.22 -14.91 -6.76
CA SER A 473 34.86 -15.19 -7.21
C SER A 473 34.44 -14.18 -8.26
N ASP A 474 34.67 -12.87 -8.01
CA ASP A 474 34.38 -11.81 -8.96
C ASP A 474 35.17 -12.01 -10.28
N LEU A 475 36.45 -12.37 -10.19
CA LEU A 475 37.24 -12.71 -11.36
C LEU A 475 36.68 -13.91 -12.14
N ALA A 476 36.17 -14.94 -11.43
CA ALA A 476 35.59 -16.11 -12.09
C ALA A 476 34.26 -15.74 -12.80
N ILE A 477 33.45 -14.86 -12.21
CA ILE A 477 32.21 -14.35 -12.80
C ILE A 477 32.54 -13.53 -14.05
N VAL A 478 33.46 -12.57 -13.95
CA VAL A 478 33.89 -11.74 -15.09
C VAL A 478 34.36 -12.59 -16.26
N ARG A 479 35.20 -13.60 -16.01
CA ARG A 479 35.62 -14.56 -17.05
C ARG A 479 34.46 -15.30 -17.68
N ALA A 480 33.53 -15.79 -16.87
CA ALA A 480 32.37 -16.51 -17.38
C ALA A 480 31.48 -15.61 -18.28
N ILE A 481 31.34 -14.33 -17.92
CA ILE A 481 30.58 -13.35 -18.73
C ILE A 481 31.31 -13.08 -20.06
N ILE A 482 32.62 -12.87 -20.03
CA ILE A 482 33.42 -12.65 -21.25
C ILE A 482 33.34 -13.87 -22.18
N ASP A 483 33.58 -15.08 -21.65
CA ASP A 483 33.48 -16.31 -22.43
C ASP A 483 32.09 -16.53 -23.00
N LEU A 484 31.03 -16.20 -22.23
CA LEU A 484 29.65 -16.28 -22.71
C LEU A 484 29.39 -15.33 -23.87
N ALA A 485 29.78 -14.06 -23.72
CA ALA A 485 29.59 -13.04 -24.75
C ALA A 485 30.28 -13.43 -26.05
N HIS A 486 31.54 -13.86 -26.01
CA HIS A 486 32.29 -14.32 -27.19
C HIS A 486 31.64 -15.54 -27.85
N ASN A 487 31.13 -16.49 -27.09
CA ASN A 487 30.39 -17.64 -27.63
C ASN A 487 29.06 -17.26 -28.31
N LEU A 488 28.56 -16.05 -28.06
CA LEU A 488 27.35 -15.48 -28.66
C LEU A 488 27.66 -14.41 -29.71
N ASP A 489 28.95 -14.23 -30.07
CA ASP A 489 29.43 -13.19 -31.00
C ASP A 489 29.08 -11.76 -30.55
N LEU A 490 29.10 -11.50 -29.21
CA LEU A 490 28.83 -10.19 -28.63
C LEU A 490 30.11 -9.52 -28.15
N ALA A 491 30.19 -8.19 -28.31
CA ALA A 491 31.24 -7.37 -27.70
C ALA A 491 31.06 -7.28 -26.16
N VAL A 492 32.17 -7.04 -25.42
CA VAL A 492 32.14 -6.89 -23.99
C VAL A 492 32.78 -5.58 -23.56
N ILE A 493 32.09 -4.86 -22.67
CA ILE A 493 32.63 -3.70 -21.97
C ILE A 493 32.56 -3.94 -20.45
N ALA A 494 33.64 -3.61 -19.73
CA ALA A 494 33.68 -3.65 -18.28
C ALA A 494 33.57 -2.25 -17.70
N GLU A 495 32.62 -2.06 -16.78
CA GLU A 495 32.35 -0.77 -16.13
C GLU A 495 33.09 -0.61 -14.81
N GLY A 496 33.32 0.67 -14.43
CA GLY A 496 33.92 1.00 -13.12
C GLY A 496 35.38 0.61 -13.02
N VAL A 497 36.12 0.66 -14.12
CA VAL A 497 37.57 0.38 -14.14
C VAL A 497 38.33 1.59 -13.63
N GLU A 498 38.80 1.51 -12.39
CA GLU A 498 39.47 2.63 -11.70
C GLU A 498 41.02 2.48 -11.65
N THR A 499 41.53 1.26 -11.81
CA THR A 499 42.96 0.97 -11.64
C THR A 499 43.57 0.29 -12.86
N GLU A 500 44.86 0.54 -13.05
CA GLU A 500 45.66 -0.10 -14.09
C GLU A 500 45.73 -1.63 -13.89
N GLN A 501 45.66 -2.09 -12.64
CA GLN A 501 45.64 -3.51 -12.32
C GLN A 501 44.35 -4.20 -12.78
N GLN A 502 43.19 -3.57 -12.52
CA GLN A 502 41.89 -4.05 -13.03
C GLN A 502 41.91 -4.11 -14.56
N ARG A 503 42.37 -3.03 -15.22
CA ARG A 503 42.47 -2.96 -16.67
C ARG A 503 43.35 -4.09 -17.24
N ALA A 504 44.56 -4.32 -16.66
CA ALA A 504 45.46 -5.38 -17.11
C ALA A 504 44.86 -6.78 -16.92
N MET A 505 44.08 -6.97 -15.86
CA MET A 505 43.38 -8.25 -15.64
C MET A 505 42.25 -8.46 -16.65
N LEU A 506 41.52 -7.44 -17.02
CA LEU A 506 40.47 -7.47 -18.04
C LEU A 506 41.08 -7.76 -19.42
N GLU A 507 42.19 -7.08 -19.80
CA GLU A 507 42.94 -7.34 -21.01
C GLU A 507 43.46 -8.80 -21.09
N ALA A 508 44.01 -9.31 -19.99
CA ALA A 508 44.47 -10.70 -19.89
C ALA A 508 43.33 -11.73 -20.05
N ASN A 509 42.09 -11.34 -19.75
CA ASN A 509 40.90 -12.16 -19.92
C ASN A 509 40.14 -11.84 -21.22
N GLN A 510 40.75 -11.11 -22.15
CA GLN A 510 40.22 -10.81 -23.48
C GLN A 510 38.93 -9.94 -23.45
N CYS A 511 38.74 -9.09 -22.43
CA CYS A 511 37.76 -8.03 -22.49
C CYS A 511 38.22 -7.00 -23.53
N GLU A 512 37.31 -6.54 -24.40
CA GLU A 512 37.67 -5.61 -25.49
C GLU A 512 37.62 -4.15 -25.06
N GLN A 513 36.68 -3.80 -24.18
CA GLN A 513 36.32 -2.42 -23.87
C GLN A 513 36.23 -2.17 -22.38
N VAL A 514 36.54 -0.92 -21.98
CA VAL A 514 36.51 -0.48 -20.57
C VAL A 514 35.91 0.92 -20.45
N GLN A 515 35.27 1.15 -19.29
CA GLN A 515 34.69 2.43 -18.90
C GLN A 515 34.98 2.75 -17.45
#